data_797daaf3a26a972bc16d27498daaf3dd
#
_entry.id   797daaf3a26a972bc16d27498daaf3dd
#
_cell.length_a   1.000
_cell.length_b   1.000
_cell.length_c   1.000
_cell.angle_alpha   90.00
_cell.angle_beta   90.00
_cell.angle_gamma   90.00
#
_symmetry.space_group_name_H-M   'P 1'
#
loop_
_entity.id
_entity.type
_entity.pdbx_description
1 polymer ?
#
loop_
_entity_poly.entity_id
_entity_poly.type
_entity_poly.pdbx_seq_one_letter_code
_entity_poly.pdbx_strand_id
1 'polypeptide(L)'
;MSSHYEDLLARLGEFLAGNKIDYMIIGGFALPSYGAIRVTADLDLAAWIQTPLQFKNFILKAEISGFKAPTASFSNPVMVLTDHKTGLEIELWLRPDGIVWDQETLDRRRKIRFASSDLYVVSPEDFIVSKLARPDRGVQDEKDVKSVLVRMEGTIDRKYLERRAARAGVLAILKAIDRI
;
A
#
# COMPACT_ATOMS: atom_id res chain seq x y z
N MET A 1 -0.55 7.97 17.39
CA MET A 1 0.03 8.68 16.21
C MET A 1 -0.01 10.16 16.50
N SER A 2 0.91 10.98 15.94
CA SER A 2 0.82 12.43 16.13
C SER A 2 -0.36 12.97 15.33
N SER A 3 -0.96 14.09 15.79
CA SER A 3 -2.05 14.78 15.11
C SER A 3 -1.74 15.12 13.63
N HIS A 4 -0.45 15.26 13.30
CA HIS A 4 0.00 15.54 11.93
C HIS A 4 -0.26 14.38 10.94
N TYR A 5 -0.09 13.12 11.37
CA TYR A 5 -0.42 11.96 10.51
C TYR A 5 -1.92 11.80 10.32
N GLU A 6 -2.73 12.11 11.33
CA GLU A 6 -4.18 12.10 11.23
C GLU A 6 -4.67 13.14 10.23
N ASP A 7 -4.16 14.36 10.32
CA ASP A 7 -4.44 15.44 9.38
C ASP A 7 -4.00 15.08 7.93
N LEU A 8 -2.82 14.50 7.78
CA LEU A 8 -2.31 14.05 6.48
C LEU A 8 -3.22 13.00 5.84
N LEU A 9 -3.54 11.94 6.60
CA LEU A 9 -4.36 10.83 6.09
C LEU A 9 -5.79 11.27 5.78
N ALA A 10 -6.35 12.20 6.55
CA ALA A 10 -7.66 12.76 6.25
C ALA A 10 -7.67 13.50 4.90
N ARG A 11 -6.74 14.44 4.69
CA ARG A 11 -6.64 15.18 3.42
C ARG A 11 -6.28 14.30 2.23
N LEU A 12 -5.40 13.32 2.44
CA LEU A 12 -5.05 12.34 1.42
C LEU A 12 -6.29 11.53 1.01
N GLY A 13 -7.06 11.05 1.98
CA GLY A 13 -8.30 10.32 1.73
C GLY A 13 -9.34 11.16 0.97
N GLU A 14 -9.53 12.43 1.36
CA GLU A 14 -10.41 13.37 0.66
C GLU A 14 -9.94 13.62 -0.78
N PHE A 15 -8.65 13.84 -0.98
CA PHE A 15 -8.05 14.04 -2.30
C PHE A 15 -8.28 12.83 -3.21
N LEU A 16 -7.98 11.61 -2.73
CA LEU A 16 -8.09 10.39 -3.50
C LEU A 16 -9.55 10.05 -3.84
N ALA A 17 -10.45 10.17 -2.85
CA ALA A 17 -11.87 9.92 -3.04
C ALA A 17 -12.52 10.96 -3.97
N GLY A 18 -12.26 12.24 -3.76
CA GLY A 18 -12.79 13.33 -4.58
C GLY A 18 -12.35 13.26 -6.05
N ASN A 19 -11.21 12.63 -6.32
CA ASN A 19 -10.68 12.45 -7.67
C ASN A 19 -10.93 11.05 -8.25
N LYS A 20 -11.65 10.18 -7.54
CA LYS A 20 -11.98 8.80 -7.95
C LYS A 20 -10.72 8.00 -8.33
N ILE A 21 -9.68 8.14 -7.52
CA ILE A 21 -8.43 7.42 -7.72
C ILE A 21 -8.49 6.10 -6.95
N ASP A 22 -8.32 4.99 -7.65
CA ASP A 22 -8.16 3.69 -7.01
C ASP A 22 -6.78 3.61 -6.36
N TYR A 23 -6.78 3.31 -5.07
CA TYR A 23 -5.58 3.27 -4.25
C TYR A 23 -5.69 2.27 -3.11
N MET A 24 -4.56 2.01 -2.47
CA MET A 24 -4.49 1.31 -1.19
C MET A 24 -3.23 1.74 -0.43
N ILE A 25 -3.34 1.82 0.89
CA ILE A 25 -2.21 1.94 1.78
C ILE A 25 -1.53 0.57 1.81
N ILE A 26 -0.22 0.56 1.63
CA ILE A 26 0.63 -0.63 1.64
C ILE A 26 1.69 -0.50 2.75
N GLY A 27 2.72 -1.35 2.75
CA GLY A 27 3.84 -1.21 3.68
C GLY A 27 3.47 -1.36 5.16
N GLY A 28 4.25 -0.74 6.02
CA GLY A 28 4.12 -0.88 7.47
C GLY A 28 2.82 -0.33 8.06
N PHE A 29 2.24 0.71 7.43
CA PHE A 29 0.96 1.30 7.84
C PHE A 29 -0.25 0.38 7.63
N ALA A 30 -0.12 -0.67 6.83
CA ALA A 30 -1.18 -1.67 6.66
C ALA A 30 -1.28 -2.65 7.83
N LEU A 31 -0.20 -2.90 8.56
CA LEU A 31 -0.10 -3.92 9.61
C LEU A 31 -1.14 -3.82 10.73
N PRO A 32 -1.47 -2.61 11.26
CA PRO A 32 -2.52 -2.50 12.28
C PRO A 32 -3.88 -3.03 11.83
N SER A 33 -4.20 -2.96 10.53
CA SER A 33 -5.44 -3.50 9.98
C SER A 33 -5.54 -5.03 10.04
N TYR A 34 -4.40 -5.72 10.25
CA TYR A 34 -4.31 -7.16 10.44
C TYR A 34 -4.07 -7.54 11.90
N GLY A 35 -4.15 -6.57 12.83
CA GLY A 35 -3.89 -6.80 14.26
C GLY A 35 -2.41 -6.86 14.63
N ALA A 36 -1.50 -6.55 13.72
CA ALA A 36 -0.08 -6.47 14.02
C ALA A 36 0.29 -5.05 14.46
N ILE A 37 1.15 -4.94 15.47
CA ILE A 37 1.62 -3.65 15.98
C ILE A 37 3.07 -3.47 15.56
N ARG A 38 3.30 -2.42 14.76
CA ARG A 38 4.64 -2.00 14.36
C ARG A 38 4.67 -0.48 14.26
N VAL A 39 5.71 0.12 14.78
CA VAL A 39 5.98 1.54 14.55
C VAL A 39 6.65 1.67 13.19
N THR A 40 6.09 2.49 12.31
CA THR A 40 6.67 2.89 11.03
C THR A 40 6.52 4.40 10.87
N ALA A 41 7.50 5.02 10.26
CA ALA A 41 7.47 6.44 9.93
C ALA A 41 7.05 6.68 8.47
N ASP A 42 7.21 5.68 7.61
CA ASP A 42 7.04 5.82 6.17
C ASP A 42 5.60 5.44 5.78
N LEU A 43 4.88 6.36 5.17
CA LEU A 43 3.55 6.11 4.62
C LEU A 43 3.67 5.71 3.16
N ASP A 44 3.42 4.43 2.88
CA ASP A 44 3.41 3.86 1.54
C ASP A 44 1.99 3.82 0.98
N LEU A 45 1.79 4.43 -0.17
CA LEU A 45 0.53 4.45 -0.91
C LEU A 45 0.73 3.85 -2.30
N ALA A 46 -0.04 2.87 -2.66
CA ALA A 46 -0.13 2.41 -4.05
C ALA A 46 -1.34 3.05 -4.75
N ALA A 47 -1.15 3.59 -5.95
CA ALA A 47 -2.22 4.18 -6.75
C ALA A 47 -2.28 3.56 -8.14
N TRP A 48 -3.49 3.23 -8.59
CA TRP A 48 -3.70 2.65 -9.92
C TRP A 48 -3.78 3.72 -11.00
N ILE A 49 -2.61 4.10 -11.49
CA ILE A 49 -2.41 5.08 -12.56
C ILE A 49 -1.72 4.38 -13.73
N GLN A 50 -2.43 4.18 -14.83
CA GLN A 50 -2.01 3.30 -15.91
C GLN A 50 -1.44 4.03 -17.13
N THR A 51 -1.73 5.33 -17.28
CA THR A 51 -1.31 6.08 -18.45
C THR A 51 -0.59 7.38 -18.09
N PRO A 52 0.29 7.89 -18.97
CA PRO A 52 0.93 9.18 -18.77
C PRO A 52 -0.06 10.34 -18.60
N LEU A 53 -1.22 10.28 -19.26
CA LEU A 53 -2.25 11.31 -19.13
C LEU A 53 -2.93 11.27 -17.75
N GLN A 54 -3.27 10.08 -17.26
CA GLN A 54 -3.79 9.91 -15.90
C GLN A 54 -2.78 10.42 -14.87
N PHE A 55 -1.51 10.09 -15.07
CA PHE A 55 -0.43 10.55 -14.22
C PHE A 55 -0.29 12.07 -14.18
N LYS A 56 -0.25 12.72 -15.36
CA LYS A 56 -0.21 14.18 -15.45
C LYS A 56 -1.37 14.84 -14.74
N ASN A 57 -2.59 14.31 -14.93
CA ASN A 57 -3.79 14.81 -14.27
C ASN A 57 -3.73 14.59 -12.74
N PHE A 58 -3.19 13.44 -12.29
CA PHE A 58 -2.99 13.16 -10.89
C PHE A 58 -2.05 14.18 -10.24
N ILE A 59 -0.89 14.45 -10.84
CA ILE A 59 0.10 15.40 -10.31
C ILE A 59 -0.49 16.82 -10.22
N LEU A 60 -1.15 17.29 -11.27
CA LEU A 60 -1.81 18.62 -11.26
C LEU A 60 -2.84 18.75 -10.12
N LYS A 61 -3.66 17.72 -9.93
CA LYS A 61 -4.66 17.71 -8.87
C LYS A 61 -4.04 17.58 -7.48
N ALA A 62 -2.97 16.80 -7.35
CA ALA A 62 -2.22 16.69 -6.11
C ALA A 62 -1.63 18.04 -5.68
N GLU A 63 -1.03 18.78 -6.62
CA GLU A 63 -0.49 20.11 -6.35
C GLU A 63 -1.58 21.11 -5.89
N ILE A 64 -2.73 21.12 -6.56
CA ILE A 64 -3.88 21.95 -6.17
C ILE A 64 -4.37 21.57 -4.76
N SER A 65 -4.28 20.29 -4.38
CA SER A 65 -4.69 19.79 -3.07
C SER A 65 -3.59 19.91 -1.99
N GLY A 66 -2.47 20.55 -2.31
CA GLY A 66 -1.40 20.83 -1.35
C GLY A 66 -0.34 19.74 -1.21
N PHE A 67 -0.24 18.82 -2.19
CA PHE A 67 0.82 17.81 -2.26
C PHE A 67 1.82 18.18 -3.35
N LYS A 68 3.11 18.19 -3.04
CA LYS A 68 4.19 18.40 -4.04
C LYS A 68 4.83 17.10 -4.47
N ALA A 69 5.18 17.01 -5.73
CA ALA A 69 5.90 15.88 -6.32
C ALA A 69 7.01 16.38 -7.28
N PRO A 70 8.08 17.00 -6.77
CA PRO A 70 9.07 17.71 -7.59
C PRO A 70 9.85 16.80 -8.55
N THR A 71 9.98 15.53 -8.24
CA THR A 71 10.72 14.54 -9.05
C THR A 71 9.80 13.52 -9.73
N ALA A 72 8.51 13.85 -9.85
CA ALA A 72 7.52 12.92 -10.38
C ALA A 72 7.77 12.56 -11.84
N SER A 73 7.82 11.27 -12.12
CA SER A 73 7.88 10.72 -13.48
C SER A 73 7.04 9.45 -13.57
N PHE A 74 6.24 9.34 -14.62
CA PHE A 74 5.44 8.13 -14.87
C PHE A 74 6.29 6.88 -15.11
N SER A 75 7.53 7.03 -15.57
CA SER A 75 8.47 5.92 -15.77
C SER A 75 9.00 5.33 -14.46
N ASN A 76 9.00 6.11 -13.37
CA ASN A 76 9.43 5.64 -12.07
C ASN A 76 8.36 4.74 -11.42
N PRO A 77 8.75 3.61 -10.82
CA PRO A 77 7.80 2.74 -10.11
C PRO A 77 7.28 3.39 -8.83
N VAL A 78 8.07 4.26 -8.22
CA VAL A 78 7.76 4.98 -6.98
C VAL A 78 8.22 6.44 -7.08
N MET A 79 7.52 7.33 -6.37
CA MET A 79 7.89 8.73 -6.19
C MET A 79 7.48 9.20 -4.80
N VAL A 80 8.00 10.37 -4.39
CA VAL A 80 7.64 11.00 -3.13
C VAL A 80 6.63 12.13 -3.39
N LEU A 81 5.53 12.11 -2.62
CA LEU A 81 4.64 13.25 -2.45
C LEU A 81 4.94 13.88 -1.09
N THR A 82 5.15 15.18 -1.06
CA THR A 82 5.32 15.94 0.19
C THR A 82 4.07 16.74 0.48
N ASP A 83 3.48 16.55 1.65
CA ASP A 83 2.37 17.36 2.11
C ASP A 83 2.84 18.76 2.55
N HIS A 84 2.30 19.80 1.95
CA HIS A 84 2.69 21.18 2.22
C HIS A 84 2.43 21.65 3.65
N LYS A 85 1.35 21.12 4.25
CA LYS A 85 0.90 21.57 5.57
C LYS A 85 1.76 21.01 6.70
N THR A 86 2.16 19.73 6.59
CA THR A 86 2.87 19.02 7.65
C THR A 86 4.34 18.79 7.34
N GLY A 87 4.74 18.90 6.05
CA GLY A 87 6.07 18.50 5.57
C GLY A 87 6.29 16.99 5.55
N LEU A 88 5.27 16.18 5.88
CA LEU A 88 5.38 14.73 5.85
C LEU A 88 5.42 14.20 4.41
N GLU A 89 6.16 13.13 4.23
CA GLU A 89 6.34 12.47 2.95
C GLU A 89 5.49 11.20 2.84
N ILE A 90 5.04 10.93 1.61
CA ILE A 90 4.29 9.74 1.21
C ILE A 90 5.03 9.11 0.06
N GLU A 91 5.44 7.85 0.19
CA GLU A 91 5.93 7.09 -0.96
C GLU A 91 4.74 6.63 -1.81
N LEU A 92 4.61 7.22 -3.00
CA LEU A 92 3.57 6.86 -3.95
C LEU A 92 4.10 5.83 -4.95
N TRP A 93 3.58 4.63 -4.87
CA TRP A 93 3.90 3.50 -5.72
C TRP A 93 2.92 3.38 -6.88
N LEU A 94 3.40 3.52 -8.11
CA LEU A 94 2.62 3.24 -9.33
C LEU A 94 2.69 1.76 -9.70
N ARG A 95 3.81 1.12 -9.40
CA ARG A 95 4.09 -0.28 -9.68
C ARG A 95 4.71 -0.95 -8.45
N PRO A 96 3.88 -1.22 -7.42
CA PRO A 96 4.35 -1.89 -6.21
C PRO A 96 4.73 -3.34 -6.51
N ASP A 97 5.81 -3.81 -5.88
CA ASP A 97 6.31 -5.18 -6.07
C ASP A 97 5.23 -6.22 -5.73
N GLY A 98 5.09 -7.23 -6.58
CA GLY A 98 4.19 -8.36 -6.37
C GLY A 98 2.69 -8.07 -6.44
N ILE A 99 2.29 -6.81 -6.45
CA ILE A 99 0.88 -6.42 -6.55
C ILE A 99 0.46 -6.32 -8.01
N VAL A 100 -0.63 -6.98 -8.33
CA VAL A 100 -1.27 -6.90 -9.65
C VAL A 100 -2.50 -6.03 -9.54
N TRP A 101 -2.53 -4.96 -10.34
CA TRP A 101 -3.72 -4.13 -10.44
C TRP A 101 -4.77 -4.81 -11.34
N ASP A 102 -5.80 -5.35 -10.72
CA ASP A 102 -6.99 -5.89 -11.37
C ASP A 102 -8.20 -5.70 -10.45
N GLN A 103 -9.40 -6.05 -10.95
CA GLN A 103 -10.64 -5.89 -10.20
C GLN A 103 -10.63 -6.71 -8.91
N GLU A 104 -10.06 -7.92 -8.94
CA GLU A 104 -9.99 -8.78 -7.77
C GLU A 104 -9.12 -8.19 -6.65
N THR A 105 -8.00 -7.54 -6.99
CA THR A 105 -7.19 -6.79 -6.01
C THR A 105 -7.98 -5.62 -5.42
N LEU A 106 -8.71 -4.88 -6.25
CA LEU A 106 -9.53 -3.76 -5.78
C LEU A 106 -10.66 -4.21 -4.85
N ASP A 107 -11.34 -5.30 -5.19
CA ASP A 107 -12.46 -5.84 -4.41
C ASP A 107 -12.00 -6.40 -3.05
N ARG A 108 -10.76 -6.85 -2.96
CA ARG A 108 -10.16 -7.42 -1.74
C ARG A 108 -9.53 -6.38 -0.81
N ARG A 109 -9.41 -5.11 -1.24
CA ARG A 109 -8.94 -4.05 -0.37
C ARG A 109 -9.78 -3.99 0.90
N ARG A 110 -9.13 -3.76 2.02
CA ARG A 110 -9.84 -3.57 3.29
C ARG A 110 -10.16 -2.11 3.48
N LYS A 111 -11.43 -1.80 3.69
CA LYS A 111 -11.86 -0.47 4.10
C LYS A 111 -11.66 -0.34 5.60
N ILE A 112 -10.92 0.66 6.02
CA ILE A 112 -10.70 0.97 7.43
C ILE A 112 -11.18 2.39 7.73
N ARG A 113 -11.67 2.60 8.95
CA ARG A 113 -11.96 3.93 9.46
C ARG A 113 -10.71 4.47 10.15
N PHE A 114 -10.21 5.60 9.70
CA PHE A 114 -9.11 6.29 10.34
C PHE A 114 -9.52 7.74 10.61
N ALA A 115 -9.62 8.13 11.91
CA ALA A 115 -10.18 9.40 12.31
C ALA A 115 -11.56 9.66 11.65
N SER A 116 -11.69 10.71 10.87
CA SER A 116 -12.92 11.08 10.15
C SER A 116 -13.03 10.47 8.75
N SER A 117 -11.97 9.82 8.23
CA SER A 117 -11.89 9.36 6.84
C SER A 117 -11.95 7.85 6.72
N ASP A 118 -12.57 7.38 5.64
CA ASP A 118 -12.50 5.99 5.21
C ASP A 118 -11.31 5.82 4.26
N LEU A 119 -10.43 4.88 4.56
CA LEU A 119 -9.24 4.60 3.78
C LEU A 119 -9.25 3.15 3.31
N TYR A 120 -8.62 2.90 2.17
CA TYR A 120 -8.39 1.54 1.68
C TYR A 120 -6.99 1.07 2.01
N VAL A 121 -6.89 -0.16 2.51
CA VAL A 121 -5.63 -0.84 2.82
C VAL A 121 -5.55 -2.09 1.97
N VAL A 122 -4.37 -2.46 1.55
CA VAL A 122 -4.12 -3.70 0.80
C VAL A 122 -4.68 -4.93 1.54
N SER A 123 -5.09 -5.97 0.80
CA SER A 123 -5.50 -7.23 1.43
C SER A 123 -4.33 -7.90 2.17
N PRO A 124 -4.57 -8.72 3.20
CA PRO A 124 -3.47 -9.43 3.87
C PRO A 124 -2.71 -10.34 2.90
N GLU A 125 -3.38 -10.93 1.92
CA GLU A 125 -2.77 -11.79 0.91
C GLU A 125 -1.83 -11.01 -0.01
N ASP A 126 -2.30 -9.89 -0.56
CA ASP A 126 -1.48 -9.03 -1.44
C ASP A 126 -0.35 -8.35 -0.67
N PHE A 127 -0.57 -8.02 0.62
CA PHE A 127 0.49 -7.55 1.51
C PHE A 127 1.61 -8.59 1.64
N ILE A 128 1.26 -9.85 1.91
CA ILE A 128 2.23 -10.95 2.02
C ILE A 128 3.01 -11.09 0.72
N VAL A 129 2.33 -11.13 -0.42
CA VAL A 129 2.97 -11.27 -1.73
C VAL A 129 3.90 -10.10 -2.02
N SER A 130 3.46 -8.86 -1.74
CA SER A 130 4.27 -7.66 -1.93
C SER A 130 5.56 -7.70 -1.10
N LYS A 131 5.45 -8.04 0.18
CA LYS A 131 6.62 -8.17 1.06
C LYS A 131 7.62 -9.22 0.58
N LEU A 132 7.12 -10.35 0.07
CA LEU A 132 7.97 -11.44 -0.44
C LEU A 132 8.59 -11.11 -1.79
N ALA A 133 7.94 -10.29 -2.61
CA ALA A 133 8.39 -9.95 -3.96
C ALA A 133 9.43 -8.81 -4.01
N ARG A 134 9.66 -8.13 -2.90
CA ARG A 134 10.67 -7.06 -2.85
C ARG A 134 12.05 -7.56 -3.24
N PRO A 135 12.75 -6.87 -4.16
CA PRO A 135 14.13 -7.23 -4.53
C PRO A 135 15.11 -7.12 -3.36
N ASP A 136 14.86 -6.16 -2.46
CA ASP A 136 15.65 -5.86 -1.26
C ASP A 136 15.06 -6.49 0.03
N ARG A 137 14.22 -7.53 -0.12
CA ARG A 137 13.57 -8.20 1.01
C ARG A 137 14.55 -8.54 2.12
N GLY A 138 14.24 -8.07 3.32
CA GLY A 138 15.04 -8.30 4.51
C GLY A 138 14.32 -9.11 5.60
N VAL A 139 15.00 -9.30 6.71
CA VAL A 139 14.49 -10.04 7.88
C VAL A 139 13.17 -9.43 8.41
N GLN A 140 13.02 -8.10 8.30
CA GLN A 140 11.82 -7.43 8.77
C GLN A 140 10.60 -7.77 7.90
N ASP A 141 10.77 -7.88 6.58
CA ASP A 141 9.68 -8.26 5.68
C ASP A 141 9.19 -9.68 5.98
N GLU A 142 10.10 -10.61 6.28
CA GLU A 142 9.73 -11.96 6.67
C GLU A 142 9.03 -12.02 8.05
N LYS A 143 9.45 -11.19 9.00
CA LYS A 143 8.75 -11.06 10.29
C LYS A 143 7.34 -10.49 10.12
N ASP A 144 7.17 -9.48 9.28
CA ASP A 144 5.88 -8.89 8.95
C ASP A 144 4.96 -9.96 8.34
N VAL A 145 5.46 -10.73 7.36
CA VAL A 145 4.72 -11.84 6.72
C VAL A 145 4.29 -12.90 7.74
N LYS A 146 5.20 -13.39 8.57
CA LYS A 146 4.87 -14.37 9.64
C LYS A 146 3.80 -13.83 10.59
N SER A 147 3.94 -12.56 10.99
CA SER A 147 2.97 -11.92 11.87
C SER A 147 1.57 -11.88 11.27
N VAL A 148 1.45 -11.57 9.98
CA VAL A 148 0.16 -11.53 9.27
C VAL A 148 -0.40 -12.94 9.10
N LEU A 149 0.41 -13.92 8.69
CA LEU A 149 -0.03 -15.31 8.54
C LEU A 149 -0.63 -15.87 9.83
N VAL A 150 0.03 -15.64 10.97
CA VAL A 150 -0.42 -16.12 12.30
C VAL A 150 -1.70 -15.38 12.74
N ARG A 151 -1.73 -14.04 12.62
CA ARG A 151 -2.86 -13.23 13.13
C ARG A 151 -4.12 -13.37 12.30
N MET A 152 -3.95 -13.64 11.03
CA MET A 152 -5.04 -13.79 10.06
C MET A 152 -5.36 -15.25 9.75
N GLU A 153 -4.82 -16.20 10.57
CA GLU A 153 -5.13 -17.61 10.43
C GLU A 153 -6.65 -17.86 10.41
N GLY A 154 -7.12 -18.66 9.47
CA GLY A 154 -8.55 -18.94 9.26
C GLY A 154 -9.32 -17.87 8.48
N THR A 155 -8.74 -16.67 8.24
CA THR A 155 -9.37 -15.61 7.43
C THR A 155 -8.68 -15.36 6.08
N ILE A 156 -7.43 -15.81 5.93
CA ILE A 156 -6.69 -15.73 4.68
C ILE A 156 -7.30 -16.68 3.64
N ASP A 157 -7.58 -16.14 2.45
CA ASP A 157 -7.90 -16.95 1.28
C ASP A 157 -6.62 -17.58 0.72
N ARG A 158 -6.33 -18.82 1.18
CA ARG A 158 -5.13 -19.57 0.79
C ARG A 158 -5.02 -19.79 -0.72
N LYS A 159 -6.14 -20.02 -1.39
CA LYS A 159 -6.16 -20.18 -2.84
C LYS A 159 -5.72 -18.90 -3.58
N TYR A 160 -6.26 -17.77 -3.15
CA TYR A 160 -5.89 -16.48 -3.71
C TYR A 160 -4.41 -16.17 -3.43
N LEU A 161 -3.97 -16.30 -2.19
CA LEU A 161 -2.59 -16.05 -1.78
C LEU A 161 -1.59 -16.89 -2.60
N GLU A 162 -1.80 -18.20 -2.71
CA GLU A 162 -0.89 -19.09 -3.47
C GLU A 162 -0.87 -18.74 -4.96
N ARG A 163 -2.02 -18.42 -5.55
CA ARG A 163 -2.10 -18.00 -6.95
C ARG A 163 -1.33 -16.70 -7.21
N ARG A 164 -1.49 -15.69 -6.34
CA ARG A 164 -0.76 -14.43 -6.43
C ARG A 164 0.73 -14.61 -6.18
N ALA A 165 1.11 -15.41 -5.20
CA ALA A 165 2.52 -15.75 -4.91
C ALA A 165 3.18 -16.50 -6.08
N ALA A 166 2.47 -17.42 -6.72
CA ALA A 166 2.97 -18.11 -7.91
C ALA A 166 3.19 -17.13 -9.07
N ARG A 167 2.25 -16.21 -9.31
CA ARG A 167 2.36 -15.18 -10.34
C ARG A 167 3.54 -14.24 -10.10
N ALA A 168 3.80 -13.89 -8.84
CA ALA A 168 4.94 -13.06 -8.45
C ALA A 168 6.27 -13.83 -8.32
N GLY A 169 6.29 -15.14 -8.55
CA GLY A 169 7.50 -15.97 -8.45
C GLY A 169 7.96 -16.26 -7.01
N VAL A 170 7.12 -16.02 -6.01
CA VAL A 170 7.49 -16.14 -4.58
C VAL A 170 6.80 -17.29 -3.83
N LEU A 171 6.10 -18.17 -4.54
CA LEU A 171 5.36 -19.27 -3.92
C LEU A 171 6.26 -20.22 -3.09
N ALA A 172 7.47 -20.50 -3.56
CA ALA A 172 8.41 -21.36 -2.83
C ALA A 172 8.84 -20.72 -1.50
N ILE A 173 9.04 -19.40 -1.50
CA ILE A 173 9.41 -18.63 -0.31
C ILE A 173 8.24 -18.60 0.68
N LEU A 174 7.03 -18.33 0.19
CA LEU A 174 5.80 -18.38 0.99
C LEU A 174 5.67 -19.72 1.70
N LYS A 175 5.79 -20.84 0.96
CA LYS A 175 5.68 -22.20 1.54
C LYS A 175 6.77 -22.52 2.55
N ALA A 176 7.97 -21.97 2.40
CA ALA A 176 9.04 -22.14 3.39
C ALA A 176 8.73 -21.40 4.70
N ILE A 177 8.18 -20.19 4.61
CA ILE A 177 7.82 -19.38 5.78
C ILE A 177 6.60 -19.95 6.52
N ASP A 178 5.61 -20.47 5.79
CA ASP A 178 4.34 -20.97 6.32
C ASP A 178 4.48 -22.31 7.07
N ARG A 179 5.63 -22.99 6.93
CA ARG A 179 5.94 -24.27 7.64
C ARG A 179 6.62 -24.08 8.99
N ILE A 180 7.02 -22.87 9.32
CA ILE A 180 7.75 -22.53 10.55
C ILE A 180 6.77 -21.95 11.58
#